data_1d49274f1a3575e2d0c1e1dea5c32fb8
#
_entry.id   1d49274f1a3575e2d0c1e1dea5c32fb8
#
_cell.length_a   1.000
_cell.length_b   1.000
_cell.length_c   1.000
_cell.angle_alpha   90.00
_cell.angle_beta   90.00
_cell.angle_gamma   90.00
#
_symmetry.space_group_name_H-M   'P 1'
#
loop_
_entity.id
_entity.type
_entity.pdbx_description
1 polymer ?
#
loop_
_entity_poly.entity_id
_entity_poly.type
_entity_poly.pdbx_seq_one_letter_code
_entity_poly.pdbx_strand_id
1 'polypeptide(L)'
;MKFLDSNVLAYAFYKNEHTVKCQAAIMEGGLINTFNLIEAFFIIEKETNREIAQKSIKGILKSNIHIVELDINLVFEALKRANHSKLSIFDMVHYSCALLNDCDAILSYDEDFDNLDIPRKEL
;
A
#
# COMPACT_ATOMS: atom_id res chain seq x y z
N MET A 1 11.41 -4.85 -7.02
CA MET A 1 10.28 -3.91 -6.99
C MET A 1 9.82 -3.75 -5.54
N LYS A 2 9.42 -2.56 -5.15
CA LYS A 2 8.96 -2.26 -3.79
C LYS A 2 7.44 -2.27 -3.73
N PHE A 3 6.91 -2.80 -2.63
CA PHE A 3 5.48 -2.69 -2.32
C PHE A 3 5.23 -1.39 -1.55
N LEU A 4 4.22 -0.62 -1.95
CA LEU A 4 3.86 0.62 -1.26
C LEU A 4 2.60 0.40 -0.42
N ASP A 5 2.72 0.63 0.89
CA ASP A 5 1.57 0.55 1.78
C ASP A 5 0.60 1.71 1.54
N SER A 6 -0.64 1.53 1.94
CA SER A 6 -1.72 2.48 1.68
C SER A 6 -1.47 3.86 2.30
N ASN A 7 -0.80 3.93 3.47
CA ASN A 7 -0.46 5.21 4.08
C ASN A 7 0.53 6.00 3.21
N VAL A 8 1.49 5.33 2.59
CA VAL A 8 2.45 5.98 1.67
C VAL A 8 1.71 6.57 0.47
N LEU A 9 0.75 5.84 -0.07
CA LEU A 9 -0.07 6.34 -1.18
C LEU A 9 -0.89 7.56 -0.76
N ALA A 10 -1.57 7.47 0.38
CA ALA A 10 -2.46 8.51 0.85
C ALA A 10 -1.74 9.81 1.20
N TYR A 11 -0.61 9.70 1.89
CA TYR A 11 0.15 10.87 2.36
C TYR A 11 0.69 11.75 1.23
N ALA A 12 0.75 11.24 0.03
CA ALA A 12 1.18 11.99 -1.14
C ALA A 12 0.17 13.07 -1.57
N PHE A 13 -1.10 12.98 -1.11
CA PHE A 13 -2.20 13.76 -1.66
C PHE A 13 -2.82 14.79 -0.70
N TYR A 14 -2.25 14.96 0.47
CA TYR A 14 -2.62 16.04 1.36
C TYR A 14 -1.42 16.49 2.19
N LYS A 15 -1.51 17.71 2.73
CA LYS A 15 -0.37 18.33 3.41
C LYS A 15 -0.06 17.61 4.73
N ASN A 16 1.16 17.08 4.83
CA ASN A 16 1.70 16.46 6.03
C ASN A 16 3.23 16.42 5.91
N GLU A 17 3.91 15.94 6.94
CA GLU A 17 5.38 15.89 6.94
C GLU A 17 5.96 14.89 5.94
N HIS A 18 5.16 13.97 5.42
CA HIS A 18 5.59 12.91 4.51
C HIS A 18 5.24 13.16 3.04
N THR A 19 4.52 14.24 2.73
CA THR A 19 3.93 14.47 1.41
C THR A 19 4.96 14.36 0.29
N VAL A 20 6.07 15.09 0.39
CA VAL A 20 7.05 15.16 -0.69
C VAL A 20 7.73 13.80 -0.92
N LYS A 21 8.10 13.12 0.15
CA LYS A 21 8.73 11.80 0.06
C LYS A 21 7.79 10.76 -0.54
N CYS A 22 6.51 10.80 -0.16
CA CYS A 22 5.52 9.88 -0.70
C CYS A 22 5.22 10.15 -2.17
N GLN A 23 5.18 11.42 -2.58
CA GLN A 23 5.04 11.78 -3.99
C GLN A 23 6.21 11.22 -4.80
N ALA A 24 7.43 11.35 -4.30
CA ALA A 24 8.62 10.82 -4.97
C ALA A 24 8.54 9.28 -5.08
N ALA A 25 8.06 8.60 -4.04
CA ALA A 25 7.92 7.15 -4.06
C ALA A 25 6.92 6.69 -5.13
N ILE A 26 5.80 7.39 -5.27
CA ILE A 26 4.80 7.09 -6.33
C ILE A 26 5.41 7.31 -7.71
N MET A 27 6.17 8.38 -7.88
CA MET A 27 6.84 8.67 -9.16
C MET A 27 7.89 7.63 -9.54
N GLU A 28 8.60 7.09 -8.57
CA GLU A 28 9.55 6.00 -8.82
C GLU A 28 8.84 4.72 -9.24
N GLY A 29 7.58 4.57 -8.86
CA GLY A 29 6.82 3.36 -9.14
C GLY A 29 6.95 2.33 -8.04
N GLY A 30 6.41 1.16 -8.30
CA GLY A 30 6.35 0.07 -7.35
C GLY A 30 5.14 -0.77 -7.61
N LEU A 31 4.72 -1.55 -6.60
CA LEU A 31 3.60 -2.46 -6.71
C LEU A 31 2.62 -2.24 -5.57
N ILE A 32 1.34 -2.26 -5.90
CA ILE A 32 0.23 -2.25 -4.94
C ILE A 32 -0.83 -3.23 -5.41
N ASN A 33 -1.85 -3.44 -4.59
CA ASN A 33 -3.05 -4.16 -5.02
C ASN A 33 -4.27 -3.23 -5.01
N THR A 34 -5.38 -3.70 -5.56
CA THR A 34 -6.60 -2.87 -5.66
C THR A 34 -7.17 -2.50 -4.28
N PHE A 35 -6.92 -3.29 -3.24
CA PHE A 35 -7.36 -2.95 -1.89
C PHE A 35 -6.63 -1.72 -1.33
N ASN A 36 -5.34 -1.53 -1.70
CA ASN A 36 -4.62 -0.31 -1.35
C ASN A 36 -5.33 0.94 -1.84
N LEU A 37 -5.93 0.88 -3.03
CA LEU A 37 -6.65 2.03 -3.60
C LEU A 37 -7.85 2.43 -2.75
N ILE A 38 -8.59 1.44 -2.25
CA ILE A 38 -9.76 1.69 -1.40
C ILE A 38 -9.33 2.24 -0.04
N GLU A 39 -8.29 1.67 0.55
CA GLU A 39 -7.76 2.17 1.82
C GLU A 39 -7.22 3.61 1.69
N ALA A 40 -6.46 3.88 0.63
CA ALA A 40 -5.93 5.22 0.37
C ALA A 40 -7.07 6.22 0.16
N PHE A 41 -8.10 5.84 -0.59
CA PHE A 41 -9.29 6.67 -0.79
C PHE A 41 -9.90 7.04 0.57
N PHE A 42 -10.11 6.05 1.43
CA PHE A 42 -10.70 6.26 2.76
C PHE A 42 -9.89 7.26 3.58
N ILE A 43 -8.56 7.11 3.61
CA ILE A 43 -7.67 8.00 4.35
C ILE A 43 -7.75 9.43 3.80
N ILE A 44 -7.64 9.59 2.49
CA ILE A 44 -7.65 10.90 1.84
C ILE A 44 -9.00 11.59 2.03
N GLU A 45 -10.10 10.86 1.87
CA GLU A 45 -11.44 11.40 2.07
C GLU A 45 -11.62 11.94 3.49
N LYS A 46 -11.16 11.19 4.48
CA LYS A 46 -11.25 11.57 5.88
C LYS A 46 -10.47 12.85 6.18
N GLU A 47 -9.27 12.98 5.60
CA GLU A 47 -8.38 14.12 5.84
C GLU A 47 -8.72 15.33 4.98
N THR A 48 -9.40 15.15 3.87
CA THR A 48 -9.75 16.22 2.92
C THR A 48 -11.25 16.19 2.59
N ASN A 49 -11.60 15.62 1.45
CA ASN A 49 -12.98 15.43 1.02
C ASN A 49 -13.04 14.38 -0.10
N ARG A 50 -14.25 14.01 -0.48
CA ARG A 50 -14.48 12.97 -1.49
C ARG A 50 -13.94 13.33 -2.86
N GLU A 51 -14.08 14.58 -3.28
CA GLU A 51 -13.62 15.02 -4.60
C GLU A 51 -12.09 14.91 -4.73
N ILE A 52 -11.36 15.33 -3.69
CA ILE A 52 -9.90 15.21 -3.66
C ILE A 52 -9.50 13.73 -3.65
N ALA A 53 -10.18 12.89 -2.87
CA ALA A 53 -9.91 11.45 -2.85
C ALA A 53 -10.12 10.82 -4.23
N GLN A 54 -11.20 11.15 -4.93
CA GLN A 54 -11.46 10.64 -6.28
C GLN A 54 -10.35 11.04 -7.26
N LYS A 55 -9.95 12.30 -7.25
CA LYS A 55 -8.86 12.79 -8.11
C LYS A 55 -7.53 12.12 -7.79
N SER A 56 -7.26 11.90 -6.51
CA SER A 56 -6.02 11.28 -6.04
C SER A 56 -5.91 9.83 -6.55
N ILE A 57 -6.96 9.06 -6.41
CA ILE A 57 -6.96 7.66 -6.88
C ILE A 57 -6.81 7.63 -8.42
N LYS A 58 -7.48 8.52 -9.14
CA LYS A 58 -7.29 8.62 -10.59
C LYS A 58 -5.83 8.92 -10.95
N GLY A 59 -5.15 9.73 -10.14
CA GLY A 59 -3.73 10.02 -10.32
C GLY A 59 -2.86 8.78 -10.14
N ILE A 60 -3.16 7.96 -9.14
CA ILE A 60 -2.44 6.69 -8.93
C ILE A 60 -2.66 5.75 -10.12
N LEU A 61 -3.89 5.65 -10.61
CA LEU A 61 -4.22 4.78 -11.77
C LEU A 61 -3.48 5.19 -13.04
N LYS A 62 -3.10 6.45 -13.16
CA LYS A 62 -2.33 6.98 -14.30
C LYS A 62 -0.83 6.97 -14.09
N SER A 63 -0.36 6.59 -12.92
CA SER A 63 1.06 6.57 -12.58
C SER A 63 1.74 5.30 -13.10
N ASN A 64 3.05 5.20 -12.83
CA ASN A 64 3.83 4.02 -13.20
C ASN A 64 3.72 2.87 -12.19
N ILE A 65 2.85 2.99 -11.19
CA ILE A 65 2.65 1.93 -10.21
C ILE A 65 1.98 0.73 -10.87
N HIS A 66 2.53 -0.46 -10.62
CA HIS A 66 1.93 -1.71 -11.06
C HIS A 66 0.84 -2.12 -10.06
N ILE A 67 -0.38 -2.32 -10.56
CA ILE A 67 -1.54 -2.63 -9.71
C ILE A 67 -1.99 -4.06 -9.93
N VAL A 68 -1.94 -4.86 -8.86
CA VAL A 68 -2.38 -6.26 -8.85
C VAL A 68 -3.81 -6.32 -8.30
N GLU A 69 -4.66 -7.10 -8.93
CA GLU A 69 -6.03 -7.27 -8.43
C GLU A 69 -6.04 -8.14 -7.16
N LEU A 70 -6.84 -7.71 -6.19
CA LEU A 70 -7.16 -8.55 -5.03
C LEU A 70 -8.18 -9.61 -5.48
N ASP A 71 -7.67 -10.73 -5.95
CA ASP A 71 -8.48 -11.85 -6.40
C ASP A 71 -8.63 -12.93 -5.32
N ILE A 72 -9.37 -13.98 -5.63
CA ILE A 72 -9.62 -15.08 -4.70
C ILE A 72 -8.31 -15.75 -4.27
N ASN A 73 -7.36 -15.90 -5.21
CA ASN A 73 -6.07 -16.52 -4.88
C ASN A 73 -5.31 -15.72 -3.82
N LEU A 74 -5.31 -14.41 -3.94
CA LEU A 74 -4.64 -13.54 -2.96
C LEU A 74 -5.32 -13.64 -1.59
N VAL A 75 -6.65 -13.72 -1.55
CA VAL A 75 -7.39 -13.93 -0.30
C VAL A 75 -6.97 -15.25 0.35
N PHE A 76 -6.89 -16.34 -0.41
CA PHE A 76 -6.43 -17.65 0.09
C PHE A 76 -5.02 -17.56 0.66
N GLU A 77 -4.11 -16.89 -0.04
CA GLU A 77 -2.73 -16.74 0.41
C GLU A 77 -2.64 -15.97 1.73
N ALA A 78 -3.45 -14.93 1.88
CA ALA A 78 -3.52 -14.17 3.12
C ALA A 78 -4.07 -15.03 4.27
N LEU A 79 -5.12 -15.80 4.03
CA LEU A 79 -5.72 -16.68 5.04
C LEU A 79 -4.73 -17.76 5.50
N LYS A 80 -3.95 -18.35 4.59
CA LYS A 80 -2.95 -19.34 4.94
C LYS A 80 -1.90 -18.81 5.92
N ARG A 81 -1.56 -17.54 5.83
CA ARG A 81 -0.54 -16.89 6.66
C ARG A 81 -1.10 -16.26 7.93
N ALA A 82 -2.41 -16.07 8.01
CA ALA A 82 -3.05 -15.31 9.09
C ALA A 82 -2.79 -15.92 10.48
N ASN A 83 -2.67 -17.24 10.58
CA ASN A 83 -2.45 -17.93 11.86
C ASN A 83 -1.01 -17.85 12.35
N HIS A 84 -0.08 -17.39 11.53
CA HIS A 84 1.36 -17.40 11.82
C HIS A 84 1.94 -16.01 11.99
N SER A 85 1.10 -14.98 12.10
CA SER A 85 1.55 -13.61 12.15
C SER A 85 0.67 -12.77 13.06
N LYS A 86 1.26 -11.67 13.57
CA LYS A 86 0.54 -10.64 14.34
C LYS A 86 -0.16 -9.62 13.45
N LEU A 87 0.05 -9.69 12.13
CA LEU A 87 -0.58 -8.77 11.20
C LEU A 87 -2.10 -8.95 11.19
N SER A 88 -2.84 -7.83 11.06
CA SER A 88 -4.27 -7.88 10.78
C SER A 88 -4.48 -8.58 9.43
N ILE A 89 -5.71 -9.05 9.18
CA ILE A 89 -6.00 -9.65 7.87
C ILE A 89 -5.79 -8.65 6.72
N PHE A 90 -6.05 -7.37 6.94
CA PHE A 90 -5.84 -6.33 5.94
C PHE A 90 -4.35 -6.22 5.58
N ASP A 91 -3.49 -6.13 6.59
CA ASP A 91 -2.05 -6.06 6.38
C ASP A 91 -1.48 -7.36 5.83
N MET A 92 -2.09 -8.50 6.20
CA MET A 92 -1.68 -9.80 5.66
C MET A 92 -1.97 -9.92 4.17
N VAL A 93 -3.06 -9.33 3.68
CA VAL A 93 -3.34 -9.25 2.24
C VAL A 93 -2.20 -8.51 1.53
N HIS A 94 -1.78 -7.38 2.07
CA HIS A 94 -0.69 -6.59 1.49
C HIS A 94 0.63 -7.35 1.52
N TYR A 95 0.95 -7.95 2.65
CA TYR A 95 2.18 -8.71 2.79
C TYR A 95 2.21 -9.92 1.85
N SER A 96 1.11 -10.64 1.75
CA SER A 96 0.99 -11.78 0.82
C SER A 96 1.14 -11.35 -0.63
N CYS A 97 0.57 -10.19 -0.99
CA CYS A 97 0.73 -9.62 -2.32
C CYS A 97 2.20 -9.31 -2.61
N ALA A 98 2.90 -8.72 -1.66
CA ALA A 98 4.33 -8.42 -1.79
C ALA A 98 5.16 -9.70 -1.98
N LEU A 99 4.87 -10.74 -1.19
CA LEU A 99 5.56 -12.03 -1.29
C LEU A 99 5.33 -12.70 -2.64
N LEU A 100 4.08 -12.77 -3.09
CA LEU A 100 3.72 -13.44 -4.34
C LEU A 100 4.29 -12.73 -5.58
N ASN A 101 4.60 -11.46 -5.46
CA ASN A 101 5.14 -10.65 -6.55
C ASN A 101 6.63 -10.34 -6.38
N ASP A 102 7.31 -11.06 -5.50
CA ASP A 102 8.75 -10.99 -5.29
C ASP A 102 9.26 -9.57 -4.98
N CYS A 103 8.47 -8.81 -4.22
CA CYS A 103 8.91 -7.50 -3.76
C CYS A 103 10.07 -7.63 -2.79
N ASP A 104 11.05 -6.73 -2.88
CA ASP A 104 12.26 -6.77 -2.05
C ASP A 104 12.18 -5.86 -0.83
N ALA A 105 11.16 -5.01 -0.76
CA ALA A 105 10.92 -4.14 0.39
C ALA A 105 9.44 -3.73 0.46
N ILE A 106 9.00 -3.38 1.67
CA ILE A 106 7.70 -2.77 1.92
C ILE A 106 7.95 -1.34 2.38
N LEU A 107 7.48 -0.36 1.62
CA LEU A 107 7.52 1.04 2.03
C LEU A 107 6.30 1.32 2.88
N SER A 108 6.49 1.56 4.16
CA SER A 108 5.41 1.79 5.11
C SER A 108 5.91 2.52 6.34
N TYR A 109 5.05 3.34 6.92
CA TYR A 109 5.27 3.94 8.24
C TYR A 109 4.72 3.07 9.38
N ASP A 110 4.09 1.93 9.05
CA ASP A 110 3.49 1.03 10.03
C ASP A 110 4.51 0.00 10.51
N GLU A 111 4.87 0.10 11.78
CA GLU A 111 5.84 -0.81 12.41
C GLU A 111 5.34 -2.25 12.52
N ASP A 112 4.06 -2.51 12.28
CA ASP A 112 3.52 -3.88 12.27
C ASP A 112 4.16 -4.74 11.17
N PHE A 113 4.74 -4.10 10.14
CA PHE A 113 5.49 -4.81 9.10
C PHE A 113 6.95 -5.09 9.47
N ASP A 114 7.39 -4.74 10.66
CA ASP A 114 8.75 -5.06 11.11
C ASP A 114 8.93 -6.55 11.38
N ASN A 115 10.17 -7.02 11.24
CA ASN A 115 10.57 -8.40 11.56
C ASN A 115 9.90 -9.48 10.70
N LEU A 116 9.56 -9.13 9.47
CA LEU A 116 9.05 -10.06 8.47
C LEU A 116 10.16 -10.38 7.46
N ASP A 117 9.91 -11.37 6.60
CA ASP A 117 10.90 -11.81 5.60
C ASP A 117 11.23 -10.70 4.59
N ILE A 118 10.23 -9.86 4.25
CA ILE A 118 10.47 -8.68 3.43
C ILE A 118 10.72 -7.49 4.36
N PRO A 119 11.85 -6.78 4.23
CA PRO A 119 12.15 -5.66 5.12
C PRO A 119 11.22 -4.46 4.88
N ARG A 120 10.78 -3.86 5.98
CA ARG A 120 10.09 -2.58 5.95
C ARG A 120 11.11 -1.44 5.84
N LYS A 121 10.78 -0.45 5.02
CA LYS A 121 11.58 0.78 4.92
C LYS A 121 10.66 1.99 5.04
N GLU A 122 11.10 2.97 5.81
CA GLU A 122 10.49 4.29 5.82
C GLU A 122 11.11 5.15 4.73
N LEU A 123 10.37 6.15 4.27
CA LEU A 123 10.81 7.09 3.25
C LEU A 123 11.60 8.25 3.82
#